data_004ba5961f80f7881a7a72bace1ab71d
#
_entry.id   004ba5961f80f7881a7a72bace1ab71d
#
_cell.length_a   1.000
_cell.length_b   1.000
_cell.length_c   1.000
_cell.angle_alpha   90.00
_cell.angle_beta   90.00
_cell.angle_gamma   90.00
#
_symmetry.space_group_name_H-M   'P 1'
#
loop_
_entity.id
_entity.type
_entity.pdbx_description
1 polymer ?
#
loop_
_entity_poly.entity_id
_entity_poly.type
_entity_poly.pdbx_seq_one_letter_code
_entity_poly.pdbx_strand_id
1 'polypeptide(L)'
;MVSSWRRSTATFVFSIIGVLYFGGLTLLASAAVAFAPAPESMALRAAVTTLFCAGLVLGWSLVAPFITGVDATLDPRSFQPYPIRRLPLVTGLLVGTLTTPQGVLTLVFALAVGVSWRDHPAALPWGLAGGVLTAATALALAYGVTAVLSSYTGQRRIRDIVSVLVFIPLMLGGVVLHRIVDSFDQLVALAEPVAAVLAWTPFGAAGAAAGAAASGAHLPAAVHLAVGLAWLAAAVALWAWGLQRTVEPVTEVGGRRRASSGDATAQERPLRWIGRPATGPVTAIAARCQRYWFTDPRYSATLVVVPLFAVILWFLGSRGDVGSGPLIPTMLLLGPMIAWTMGVAVSADIAYDHTAFHHHVTAGVRGADDRWGRVLGMAVLGVPATLLGAVGSVAFYGMWDHLAVVLGASVGTLACVTGMASLLSARLVYAVPKPGDSPFATPQGAGMRTVLVQMASLLLSLLITLPITACVVAYLLLSMTALWGAVTLAVGLLWGGGVLLLGVRLGGRWLDRTAAETYQTVARF
;
A
#
# COMPACT_ATOMS: atom_id res chain seq x y z
N MET A 1 -19.00 13.69 3.01
CA MET A 1 -18.23 14.20 4.18
C MET A 1 -19.12 14.73 5.29
N VAL A 2 -19.92 15.77 5.09
CA VAL A 2 -20.71 16.42 6.18
C VAL A 2 -21.66 15.47 6.92
N SER A 3 -22.27 14.49 6.25
CA SER A 3 -23.20 13.52 6.87
C SER A 3 -22.51 12.44 7.72
N SER A 4 -21.27 12.09 7.43
CA SER A 4 -20.47 11.15 8.23
C SER A 4 -19.89 11.82 9.48
N TRP A 5 -19.56 13.11 9.41
CA TRP A 5 -19.08 13.91 10.53
C TRP A 5 -20.10 14.04 11.66
N ARG A 6 -21.38 14.07 11.33
CA ARG A 6 -22.45 14.12 12.35
C ARG A 6 -22.65 12.81 13.12
N ARG A 7 -22.06 11.70 12.64
CA ARG A 7 -22.26 10.37 13.27
C ARG A 7 -21.16 9.95 14.25
N SER A 8 -19.99 10.59 14.22
CA SER A 8 -18.89 10.26 15.14
C SER A 8 -17.94 11.45 15.32
N THR A 9 -17.87 11.99 16.52
CA THR A 9 -16.94 13.07 16.92
C THR A 9 -15.48 12.66 16.67
N ALA A 10 -15.13 11.41 16.89
CA ALA A 10 -13.78 10.89 16.63
C ALA A 10 -13.43 10.98 15.14
N THR A 11 -14.30 10.57 14.23
CA THR A 11 -14.07 10.67 12.78
C THR A 11 -13.87 12.13 12.35
N PHE A 12 -14.61 13.05 12.94
CA PHE A 12 -14.49 14.50 12.68
C PHE A 12 -13.12 15.03 13.13
N VAL A 13 -12.73 14.76 14.37
CA VAL A 13 -11.44 15.22 14.94
C VAL A 13 -10.26 14.67 14.13
N PHE A 14 -10.26 13.38 13.80
CA PHE A 14 -9.17 12.79 13.02
C PHE A 14 -9.14 13.23 11.55
N SER A 15 -10.31 13.53 10.96
CA SER A 15 -10.34 14.15 9.62
C SER A 15 -9.70 15.54 9.65
N ILE A 16 -9.96 16.33 10.70
CA ILE A 16 -9.32 17.64 10.89
C ILE A 16 -7.80 17.47 11.08
N ILE A 17 -7.36 16.55 11.94
CA ILE A 17 -5.93 16.30 12.16
C ILE A 17 -5.27 15.87 10.86
N GLY A 18 -5.90 14.98 10.09
CA GLY A 18 -5.39 14.54 8.79
C GLY A 18 -5.26 15.70 7.79
N VAL A 19 -6.30 16.52 7.67
CA VAL A 19 -6.27 17.72 6.79
C VAL A 19 -5.21 18.72 7.25
N LEU A 20 -5.08 18.98 8.55
CA LEU A 20 -4.06 19.88 9.10
C LEU A 20 -2.65 19.34 8.87
N TYR A 21 -2.42 18.03 9.09
CA TYR A 21 -1.11 17.42 8.91
C TYR A 21 -0.70 17.37 7.43
N PHE A 22 -1.51 16.74 6.58
CA PHE A 22 -1.20 16.63 5.15
C PHE A 22 -1.31 17.98 4.43
N GLY A 23 -2.28 18.80 4.81
CA GLY A 23 -2.42 20.16 4.30
C GLY A 23 -1.25 21.03 4.70
N GLY A 24 -0.85 21.00 5.98
CA GLY A 24 0.31 21.73 6.49
C GLY A 24 1.61 21.30 5.80
N LEU A 25 1.82 20.00 5.63
CA LEU A 25 2.99 19.47 4.92
C LEU A 25 3.00 19.89 3.44
N THR A 26 1.85 19.85 2.76
CA THR A 26 1.74 20.31 1.37
C THR A 26 1.97 21.81 1.25
N LEU A 27 1.43 22.62 2.17
CA LEU A 27 1.67 24.06 2.19
C LEU A 27 3.14 24.39 2.45
N LEU A 28 3.79 23.68 3.37
CA LEU A 28 5.22 23.83 3.64
C LEU A 28 6.05 23.47 2.40
N ALA A 29 5.76 22.35 1.76
CA ALA A 29 6.42 21.95 0.51
C ALA A 29 6.16 22.96 -0.62
N SER A 30 4.94 23.48 -0.73
CA SER A 30 4.57 24.51 -1.70
C SER A 30 5.35 25.81 -1.46
N ALA A 31 5.44 26.24 -0.19
CA ALA A 31 6.23 27.40 0.18
C ALA A 31 7.73 27.19 -0.10
N ALA A 32 8.26 26.02 0.23
CA ALA A 32 9.64 25.65 -0.07
C ALA A 32 9.92 25.74 -1.59
N VAL A 33 9.07 25.19 -2.44
CA VAL A 33 9.22 25.23 -3.91
C VAL A 33 9.06 26.66 -4.44
N ALA A 34 8.05 27.40 -3.96
CA ALA A 34 7.78 28.76 -4.42
C ALA A 34 8.90 29.75 -4.06
N PHE A 35 9.50 29.60 -2.88
CA PHE A 35 10.42 30.58 -2.29
C PHE A 35 11.87 30.08 -2.14
N ALA A 36 12.17 28.84 -2.55
CA ALA A 36 13.54 28.35 -2.60
C ALA A 36 14.43 29.27 -3.47
N PRO A 37 15.73 29.36 -3.15
CA PRO A 37 16.70 29.99 -4.02
C PRO A 37 16.66 29.36 -5.41
N ALA A 38 16.57 30.19 -6.44
CA ALA A 38 16.58 29.69 -7.82
C ALA A 38 17.95 29.10 -8.16
N PRO A 39 18.01 27.99 -8.91
CA PRO A 39 19.25 27.49 -9.48
C PRO A 39 19.95 28.58 -10.31
N GLU A 40 21.28 28.62 -10.30
CA GLU A 40 22.07 29.59 -11.05
C GLU A 40 21.86 29.45 -12.57
N SER A 41 21.72 28.21 -13.06
CA SER A 41 21.42 27.91 -14.46
C SER A 41 19.92 27.97 -14.74
N MET A 42 19.54 28.79 -15.75
CA MET A 42 18.17 28.83 -16.26
C MET A 42 17.68 27.50 -16.80
N ALA A 43 18.58 26.74 -17.45
CA ALA A 43 18.26 25.43 -17.98
C ALA A 43 17.94 24.45 -16.86
N LEU A 44 18.75 24.43 -15.78
CA LEU A 44 18.49 23.60 -14.61
C LEU A 44 17.19 24.00 -13.91
N ARG A 45 16.90 25.31 -13.77
CA ARG A 45 15.64 25.79 -13.19
C ARG A 45 14.42 25.31 -14.02
N ALA A 46 14.49 25.42 -15.34
CA ALA A 46 13.44 24.92 -16.23
C ALA A 46 13.28 23.40 -16.11
N ALA A 47 14.39 22.67 -16.02
CA ALA A 47 14.37 21.23 -15.80
C ALA A 47 13.73 20.85 -14.45
N VAL A 48 14.13 21.47 -13.37
CA VAL A 48 13.59 21.22 -12.00
C VAL A 48 12.08 21.49 -11.95
N THR A 49 11.61 22.61 -12.50
CA THR A 49 10.16 22.89 -12.52
C THR A 49 9.38 21.90 -13.38
N THR A 50 9.92 21.46 -14.51
CA THR A 50 9.32 20.42 -15.34
C THR A 50 9.26 19.08 -14.59
N LEU A 51 10.32 18.73 -13.88
CA LEU A 51 10.40 17.49 -13.08
C LEU A 51 9.42 17.50 -11.89
N PHE A 52 9.21 18.64 -11.22
CA PHE A 52 8.17 18.76 -10.18
C PHE A 52 6.77 18.54 -10.74
N CYS A 53 6.45 19.13 -11.89
CA CYS A 53 5.19 18.90 -12.59
C CYS A 53 5.04 17.41 -12.98
N ALA A 54 6.09 16.82 -13.52
CA ALA A 54 6.10 15.41 -13.91
C ALA A 54 5.91 14.49 -12.70
N GLY A 55 6.60 14.76 -11.59
CA GLY A 55 6.45 14.02 -10.34
C GLY A 55 5.02 14.10 -9.78
N LEU A 56 4.38 15.26 -9.88
CA LEU A 56 3.00 15.45 -9.45
C LEU A 56 2.02 14.60 -10.29
N VAL A 57 2.14 14.63 -11.62
CA VAL A 57 1.27 13.86 -12.52
C VAL A 57 1.51 12.37 -12.38
N LEU A 58 2.76 11.93 -12.34
CA LEU A 58 3.14 10.53 -12.11
C LEU A 58 2.68 10.04 -10.75
N GLY A 59 2.92 10.82 -9.69
CA GLY A 59 2.52 10.47 -8.33
C GLY A 59 1.01 10.24 -8.24
N TRP A 60 0.19 11.14 -8.76
CA TRP A 60 -1.26 10.93 -8.80
C TRP A 60 -1.67 9.74 -9.65
N SER A 61 -1.05 9.52 -10.81
CA SER A 61 -1.35 8.39 -11.69
C SER A 61 -1.06 7.03 -11.02
N LEU A 62 -0.01 6.98 -10.18
CA LEU A 62 0.36 5.77 -9.44
C LEU A 62 -0.47 5.59 -8.16
N VAL A 63 -0.75 6.65 -7.42
CA VAL A 63 -1.38 6.59 -6.09
C VAL A 63 -2.90 6.52 -6.15
N ALA A 64 -3.54 7.19 -7.15
CA ALA A 64 -4.99 7.25 -7.24
C ALA A 64 -5.70 5.88 -7.30
N PRO A 65 -5.21 4.85 -8.03
CA PRO A 65 -5.85 3.54 -8.05
C PRO A 65 -5.99 2.87 -6.68
N PHE A 66 -5.19 3.30 -5.69
CA PHE A 66 -5.24 2.76 -4.32
C PHE A 66 -6.13 3.58 -3.39
N ILE A 67 -6.26 4.90 -3.64
CA ILE A 67 -7.03 5.82 -2.78
C ILE A 67 -8.51 5.87 -3.17
N THR A 68 -8.90 5.37 -4.33
CA THR A 68 -10.25 5.49 -4.91
C THR A 68 -11.40 4.88 -4.09
N GLY A 69 -11.16 4.47 -2.85
CA GLY A 69 -12.23 4.13 -1.89
C GLY A 69 -12.64 5.29 -0.96
N VAL A 70 -11.93 6.43 -0.99
CA VAL A 70 -12.07 7.47 0.05
C VAL A 70 -13.20 8.46 -0.22
N ASP A 71 -13.52 8.75 -1.48
CA ASP A 71 -14.56 9.74 -1.86
C ASP A 71 -15.71 9.10 -2.65
N ALA A 72 -16.67 8.51 -1.93
CA ALA A 72 -17.93 8.01 -2.50
C ALA A 72 -18.87 9.12 -3.03
N THR A 73 -18.58 10.39 -2.73
CA THR A 73 -19.41 11.54 -3.13
C THR A 73 -19.34 11.86 -4.62
N LEU A 74 -18.24 11.48 -5.27
CA LEU A 74 -18.01 11.67 -6.71
C LEU A 74 -17.99 10.35 -7.49
N ASP A 75 -18.60 9.29 -6.94
CA ASP A 75 -18.71 8.02 -7.66
C ASP A 75 -19.58 8.21 -8.92
N PRO A 76 -19.02 8.02 -10.13
CA PRO A 76 -19.77 8.16 -11.37
C PRO A 76 -21.01 7.25 -11.46
N ARG A 77 -21.03 6.14 -10.72
CA ARG A 77 -22.15 5.20 -10.66
C ARG A 77 -23.40 5.84 -10.04
N SER A 78 -23.23 6.82 -9.15
CA SER A 78 -24.37 7.56 -8.56
C SER A 78 -25.14 8.40 -9.59
N PHE A 79 -24.54 8.69 -10.74
CA PHE A 79 -25.16 9.45 -11.84
C PHE A 79 -25.82 8.56 -12.91
N GLN A 80 -25.71 7.23 -12.80
CA GLN A 80 -26.33 6.28 -13.76
C GLN A 80 -27.84 6.49 -13.99
N PRO A 81 -28.66 6.83 -12.97
CA PRO A 81 -30.10 7.02 -13.18
C PRO A 81 -30.43 8.27 -13.98
N TYR A 82 -29.46 9.17 -14.22
CA TYR A 82 -29.71 10.45 -14.86
C TYR A 82 -29.23 10.43 -16.32
N PRO A 83 -29.98 10.96 -17.29
CA PRO A 83 -29.62 10.98 -18.71
C PRO A 83 -28.59 12.09 -19.01
N ILE A 84 -27.43 12.05 -18.34
CA ILE A 84 -26.38 13.05 -18.53
C ILE A 84 -25.45 12.60 -19.66
N ARG A 85 -25.14 13.52 -20.60
CA ARG A 85 -24.12 13.26 -21.63
C ARG A 85 -22.75 13.06 -20.98
N ARG A 86 -21.95 12.17 -21.55
CA ARG A 86 -20.68 11.70 -20.96
C ARG A 86 -19.64 12.81 -20.79
N LEU A 87 -19.41 13.61 -21.82
CA LEU A 87 -18.40 14.66 -21.78
C LEU A 87 -18.72 15.74 -20.72
N PRO A 88 -19.95 16.29 -20.63
CA PRO A 88 -20.33 17.17 -19.51
C PRO A 88 -20.20 16.50 -18.14
N LEU A 89 -20.47 15.19 -18.03
CA LEU A 89 -20.29 14.47 -16.77
C LEU A 89 -18.82 14.43 -16.35
N VAL A 90 -17.92 14.03 -17.26
CA VAL A 90 -16.49 13.92 -16.94
C VAL A 90 -15.87 15.29 -16.65
N THR A 91 -16.22 16.33 -17.43
CA THR A 91 -15.74 17.69 -17.17
C THR A 91 -16.29 18.26 -15.86
N GLY A 92 -17.56 17.98 -15.54
CA GLY A 92 -18.15 18.35 -14.26
C GLY A 92 -17.48 17.63 -13.08
N LEU A 93 -17.18 16.34 -13.24
CA LEU A 93 -16.43 15.57 -12.25
C LEU A 93 -15.00 16.11 -12.09
N LEU A 94 -14.31 16.50 -13.17
CA LEU A 94 -12.97 17.09 -13.10
C LEU A 94 -12.99 18.40 -12.31
N VAL A 95 -13.94 19.28 -12.58
CA VAL A 95 -14.11 20.52 -11.80
C VAL A 95 -14.44 20.20 -10.35
N GLY A 96 -15.33 19.23 -10.11
CA GLY A 96 -15.66 18.76 -8.76
C GLY A 96 -14.45 18.20 -8.02
N THR A 97 -13.58 17.43 -8.69
CA THR A 97 -12.36 16.90 -8.03
C THR A 97 -11.36 17.99 -7.69
N LEU A 98 -11.23 19.04 -8.50
CA LEU A 98 -10.40 20.20 -8.20
C LEU A 98 -10.86 20.95 -6.94
N THR A 99 -12.14 20.89 -6.59
CA THR A 99 -12.69 21.51 -5.37
C THR A 99 -12.61 20.61 -4.12
N THR A 100 -12.20 19.37 -4.26
CA THR A 100 -11.93 18.48 -3.10
C THR A 100 -10.69 18.95 -2.35
N PRO A 101 -10.51 18.62 -1.05
CA PRO A 101 -9.30 18.95 -0.32
C PRO A 101 -8.02 18.51 -1.03
N GLN A 102 -8.01 17.30 -1.61
CA GLN A 102 -6.87 16.78 -2.37
C GLN A 102 -6.64 17.57 -3.65
N GLY A 103 -7.70 17.91 -4.37
CA GLY A 103 -7.62 18.70 -5.60
C GLY A 103 -7.10 20.10 -5.34
N VAL A 104 -7.59 20.76 -4.27
CA VAL A 104 -7.11 22.08 -3.84
C VAL A 104 -5.63 22.03 -3.48
N LEU A 105 -5.18 21.03 -2.69
CA LEU A 105 -3.77 20.89 -2.33
C LEU A 105 -2.89 20.62 -3.57
N THR A 106 -3.37 19.80 -4.52
CA THR A 106 -2.70 19.57 -5.80
C THR A 106 -2.55 20.86 -6.61
N LEU A 107 -3.62 21.64 -6.68
CA LEU A 107 -3.61 22.93 -7.38
C LEU A 107 -2.67 23.93 -6.70
N VAL A 108 -2.69 24.02 -5.36
CA VAL A 108 -1.80 24.89 -4.59
C VAL A 108 -0.34 24.53 -4.85
N PHE A 109 0.02 23.25 -4.81
CA PHE A 109 1.39 22.80 -5.10
C PHE A 109 1.80 23.11 -6.54
N ALA A 110 0.94 22.82 -7.53
CA ALA A 110 1.22 23.09 -8.94
C ALA A 110 1.35 24.60 -9.24
N LEU A 111 0.53 25.45 -8.59
CA LEU A 111 0.67 26.90 -8.67
C LEU A 111 1.95 27.39 -7.99
N ALA A 112 2.37 26.77 -6.88
CA ALA A 112 3.63 27.10 -6.21
C ALA A 112 4.84 26.86 -7.13
N VAL A 113 4.82 25.78 -7.95
CA VAL A 113 5.81 25.57 -9.00
C VAL A 113 5.79 26.70 -10.03
N GLY A 114 4.61 27.22 -10.40
CA GLY A 114 4.49 28.42 -11.26
C GLY A 114 5.04 29.68 -10.60
N VAL A 115 4.73 29.91 -9.31
CA VAL A 115 5.21 31.05 -8.52
C VAL A 115 6.72 31.04 -8.32
N SER A 116 7.39 29.89 -8.44
CA SER A 116 8.85 29.84 -8.40
C SER A 116 9.54 30.73 -9.47
N TRP A 117 8.79 31.15 -10.50
CA TRP A 117 9.24 32.07 -11.57
C TRP A 117 8.90 33.55 -11.29
N ARG A 118 8.56 33.92 -10.04
CA ARG A 118 8.13 35.27 -9.63
C ARG A 118 9.12 36.38 -9.96
N ASP A 119 10.41 36.08 -10.01
CA ASP A 119 11.51 36.96 -10.38
C ASP A 119 11.66 37.18 -11.90
N HIS A 120 10.89 36.44 -12.70
CA HIS A 120 10.83 36.56 -14.16
C HIS A 120 9.40 36.89 -14.61
N PRO A 121 9.01 38.19 -14.66
CA PRO A 121 7.63 38.60 -14.96
C PRO A 121 7.08 38.07 -16.26
N ALA A 122 7.95 37.85 -17.29
CA ALA A 122 7.55 37.27 -18.56
C ALA A 122 7.21 35.79 -18.48
N ALA A 123 7.83 35.04 -17.54
CA ALA A 123 7.63 33.59 -17.36
C ALA A 123 6.49 33.28 -16.38
N LEU A 124 6.20 34.16 -15.42
CA LEU A 124 5.22 33.93 -14.37
C LEU A 124 3.81 33.56 -14.90
N PRO A 125 3.23 34.26 -15.89
CA PRO A 125 1.91 33.88 -16.40
C PRO A 125 1.89 32.47 -17.02
N TRP A 126 2.97 32.09 -17.71
CA TRP A 126 3.14 30.76 -18.32
C TRP A 126 3.29 29.68 -17.25
N GLY A 127 4.01 29.98 -16.16
CA GLY A 127 4.15 29.09 -15.02
C GLY A 127 2.84 28.84 -14.29
N LEU A 128 2.06 29.89 -14.07
CA LEU A 128 0.72 29.77 -13.45
C LEU A 128 -0.26 29.00 -14.34
N ALA A 129 -0.30 29.31 -15.64
CA ALA A 129 -1.12 28.58 -16.61
C ALA A 129 -0.69 27.10 -16.70
N GLY A 130 0.62 26.85 -16.75
CA GLY A 130 1.21 25.52 -16.71
C GLY A 130 0.87 24.75 -15.43
N GLY A 131 0.86 25.44 -14.28
CA GLY A 131 0.48 24.87 -12.99
C GLY A 131 -0.98 24.41 -12.95
N VAL A 132 -1.93 25.26 -13.39
CA VAL A 132 -3.35 24.90 -13.51
C VAL A 132 -3.53 23.70 -14.43
N LEU A 133 -2.88 23.72 -15.59
CA LEU A 133 -2.97 22.64 -16.57
C LEU A 133 -2.36 21.33 -16.06
N THR A 134 -1.24 21.41 -15.33
CA THR A 134 -0.61 20.25 -14.66
C THR A 134 -1.55 19.63 -13.62
N ALA A 135 -2.16 20.43 -12.77
CA ALA A 135 -3.09 19.93 -11.75
C ALA A 135 -4.32 19.25 -12.39
N ALA A 136 -4.90 19.87 -13.41
CA ALA A 136 -6.03 19.30 -14.15
C ALA A 136 -5.64 17.98 -14.84
N THR A 137 -4.44 17.92 -15.47
CA THR A 137 -3.94 16.72 -16.14
C THR A 137 -3.66 15.60 -15.13
N ALA A 138 -3.06 15.93 -13.98
CA ALA A 138 -2.76 14.99 -12.90
C ALA A 138 -4.04 14.29 -12.42
N LEU A 139 -5.09 15.05 -12.14
CA LEU A 139 -6.36 14.50 -11.67
C LEU A 139 -7.10 13.76 -12.79
N ALA A 140 -7.18 14.32 -14.01
CA ALA A 140 -7.85 13.66 -15.13
C ALA A 140 -7.19 12.31 -15.47
N LEU A 141 -5.86 12.26 -15.49
CA LEU A 141 -5.11 11.04 -15.78
C LEU A 141 -5.26 10.02 -14.66
N ALA A 142 -5.19 10.46 -13.39
CA ALA A 142 -5.38 9.62 -12.22
C ALA A 142 -6.74 8.90 -12.22
N TYR A 143 -7.82 9.65 -12.40
CA TYR A 143 -9.17 9.07 -12.48
C TYR A 143 -9.40 8.30 -13.78
N GLY A 144 -8.79 8.72 -14.90
CA GLY A 144 -8.82 8.00 -16.16
C GLY A 144 -8.18 6.62 -16.06
N VAL A 145 -6.96 6.55 -15.52
CA VAL A 145 -6.25 5.27 -15.26
C VAL A 145 -7.07 4.39 -14.33
N THR A 146 -7.59 4.95 -13.24
CA THR A 146 -8.44 4.21 -12.31
C THR A 146 -9.71 3.65 -12.96
N ALA A 147 -10.40 4.45 -13.78
CA ALA A 147 -11.60 4.01 -14.49
C ALA A 147 -11.29 2.91 -15.50
N VAL A 148 -10.17 3.01 -16.21
CA VAL A 148 -9.69 1.97 -17.13
C VAL A 148 -9.35 0.70 -16.37
N LEU A 149 -8.55 0.78 -15.32
CA LEU A 149 -8.20 -0.37 -14.49
C LEU A 149 -9.44 -1.05 -13.91
N SER A 150 -10.43 -0.26 -13.44
CA SER A 150 -11.68 -0.80 -12.91
C SER A 150 -12.52 -1.51 -13.97
N SER A 151 -12.41 -1.13 -15.25
CA SER A 151 -13.12 -1.78 -16.35
C SER A 151 -12.59 -3.18 -16.69
N TYR A 152 -11.31 -3.44 -16.39
CA TYR A 152 -10.68 -4.76 -16.54
C TYR A 152 -10.82 -5.65 -15.30
N THR A 153 -11.46 -5.18 -14.24
CA THR A 153 -11.60 -5.92 -12.97
C THR A 153 -12.44 -7.20 -13.06
N GLY A 154 -13.10 -7.46 -14.18
CA GLY A 154 -13.68 -8.77 -14.49
C GLY A 154 -12.65 -9.89 -14.62
N GLN A 155 -11.38 -9.57 -14.91
CA GLN A 155 -10.26 -10.52 -14.94
C GLN A 155 -9.42 -10.40 -13.66
N ARG A 156 -9.75 -11.21 -12.65
CA ARG A 156 -9.09 -11.27 -11.34
C ARG A 156 -7.56 -11.15 -11.41
N ARG A 157 -6.92 -11.89 -12.34
CA ARG A 157 -5.46 -11.91 -12.50
C ARG A 157 -4.85 -10.55 -12.86
N ILE A 158 -5.49 -9.79 -13.75
CA ILE A 158 -4.92 -8.50 -14.21
C ILE A 158 -4.93 -7.50 -13.07
N ARG A 159 -6.01 -7.43 -12.30
CA ARG A 159 -6.11 -6.53 -11.14
C ARG A 159 -5.05 -6.82 -10.09
N ASP A 160 -4.83 -8.10 -9.78
CA ASP A 160 -3.88 -8.52 -8.76
C ASP A 160 -2.44 -8.19 -9.19
N ILE A 161 -2.09 -8.44 -10.48
CA ILE A 161 -0.79 -8.10 -11.06
C ILE A 161 -0.57 -6.57 -11.04
N VAL A 162 -1.56 -5.78 -11.44
CA VAL A 162 -1.44 -4.32 -11.47
C VAL A 162 -1.28 -3.77 -10.06
N SER A 163 -2.04 -4.26 -9.06
CA SER A 163 -1.91 -3.84 -7.67
C SER A 163 -0.49 -4.08 -7.14
N VAL A 164 0.08 -5.25 -7.44
CA VAL A 164 1.45 -5.60 -7.07
C VAL A 164 2.47 -4.73 -7.81
N LEU A 165 2.29 -4.56 -9.13
CA LEU A 165 3.22 -3.80 -9.97
C LEU A 165 3.32 -2.33 -9.53
N VAL A 166 2.23 -1.74 -9.04
CA VAL A 166 2.23 -0.35 -8.55
C VAL A 166 2.76 -0.26 -7.11
N PHE A 167 2.55 -1.31 -6.31
CA PHE A 167 3.08 -1.35 -4.94
C PHE A 167 4.63 -1.42 -4.91
N ILE A 168 5.23 -2.09 -5.90
CA ILE A 168 6.70 -2.19 -6.03
C ILE A 168 7.37 -0.81 -6.12
N PRO A 169 7.02 0.10 -7.04
CA PRO A 169 7.61 1.44 -7.10
C PRO A 169 7.40 2.25 -5.82
N LEU A 170 6.25 2.11 -5.17
CA LEU A 170 5.96 2.80 -3.91
C LEU A 170 6.89 2.33 -2.79
N MET A 171 7.12 1.03 -2.68
CA MET A 171 8.03 0.46 -1.68
C MET A 171 9.50 0.76 -2.01
N LEU A 172 9.86 0.73 -3.29
CA LEU A 172 11.21 1.10 -3.73
C LEU A 172 11.46 2.61 -3.70
N GLY A 173 10.41 3.43 -3.54
CA GLY A 173 10.52 4.89 -3.53
C GLY A 173 11.52 5.41 -2.50
N GLY A 174 11.56 4.85 -1.30
CA GLY A 174 12.56 5.19 -0.28
C GLY A 174 13.99 4.84 -0.69
N VAL A 175 14.16 3.71 -1.38
CA VAL A 175 15.45 3.25 -1.92
C VAL A 175 15.91 4.16 -3.06
N VAL A 176 14.99 4.52 -3.95
CA VAL A 176 15.23 5.46 -5.05
C VAL A 176 15.56 6.84 -4.51
N LEU A 177 14.79 7.33 -3.52
CA LEU A 177 15.04 8.63 -2.90
C LEU A 177 16.42 8.71 -2.24
N HIS A 178 16.85 7.64 -1.58
CA HIS A 178 18.19 7.59 -1.00
C HIS A 178 19.29 7.61 -2.06
N ARG A 179 19.10 6.91 -3.20
CA ARG A 179 20.03 7.01 -4.36
C ARG A 179 20.06 8.42 -4.94
N ILE A 180 18.93 9.07 -4.97
CA ILE A 180 18.81 10.46 -5.39
C ILE A 180 19.69 11.35 -4.51
N VAL A 181 19.66 11.17 -3.20
CA VAL A 181 20.47 11.95 -2.26
C VAL A 181 21.96 11.67 -2.40
N ASP A 182 22.38 10.40 -2.52
CA ASP A 182 23.79 10.01 -2.61
C ASP A 182 24.45 10.35 -3.96
N SER A 183 23.65 10.45 -5.02
CA SER A 183 24.10 10.73 -6.37
C SER A 183 23.58 12.06 -6.88
N PHE A 184 23.40 13.02 -5.96
CA PHE A 184 22.75 14.30 -6.27
C PHE A 184 23.39 15.02 -7.47
N ASP A 185 24.73 15.06 -7.54
CA ASP A 185 25.45 15.69 -8.66
C ASP A 185 25.20 15.00 -10.00
N GLN A 186 25.11 13.65 -10.00
CA GLN A 186 24.78 12.88 -11.21
C GLN A 186 23.33 13.10 -11.64
N LEU A 187 22.42 13.26 -10.68
CA LEU A 187 21.01 13.54 -10.96
C LEU A 187 20.79 14.95 -11.47
N VAL A 188 21.54 15.92 -10.95
CA VAL A 188 21.55 17.28 -11.47
C VAL A 188 22.01 17.27 -12.94
N ALA A 189 23.04 16.48 -13.27
CA ALA A 189 23.49 16.32 -14.66
C ALA A 189 22.46 15.63 -15.57
N LEU A 190 21.60 14.77 -15.02
CA LEU A 190 20.51 14.10 -15.76
C LEU A 190 19.21 14.93 -15.79
N ALA A 191 19.08 15.95 -14.98
CA ALA A 191 17.83 16.72 -14.86
C ALA A 191 17.42 17.36 -16.19
N GLU A 192 18.35 17.99 -16.89
CA GLU A 192 18.07 18.65 -18.17
C GLU A 192 17.66 17.68 -19.27
N PRO A 193 18.42 16.59 -19.58
CA PRO A 193 18.01 15.66 -20.63
C PRO A 193 16.69 14.91 -20.30
N VAL A 194 16.46 14.57 -19.04
CA VAL A 194 15.19 13.93 -18.63
C VAL A 194 14.02 14.91 -18.76
N ALA A 195 14.18 16.14 -18.30
CA ALA A 195 13.17 17.17 -18.44
C ALA A 195 12.85 17.50 -19.91
N ALA A 196 13.84 17.51 -20.78
CA ALA A 196 13.66 17.72 -22.22
C ALA A 196 12.76 16.66 -22.87
N VAL A 197 12.90 15.39 -22.46
CA VAL A 197 12.00 14.31 -22.90
C VAL A 197 10.61 14.45 -22.29
N LEU A 198 10.54 14.70 -20.99
CA LEU A 198 9.25 14.82 -20.27
C LEU A 198 8.44 16.04 -20.72
N ALA A 199 9.09 17.10 -21.22
CA ALA A 199 8.44 18.29 -21.74
C ALA A 199 7.49 18.04 -22.93
N TRP A 200 7.55 16.86 -23.55
CA TRP A 200 6.65 16.46 -24.65
C TRP A 200 5.59 15.42 -24.22
N THR A 201 5.64 14.96 -22.98
CA THR A 201 4.77 13.94 -22.41
C THR A 201 3.63 14.56 -21.59
N PRO A 202 2.57 13.80 -21.25
CA PRO A 202 1.52 14.29 -20.35
C PRO A 202 2.03 14.72 -18.97
N PHE A 203 3.24 14.31 -18.61
CA PHE A 203 3.80 14.53 -17.31
C PHE A 203 4.44 15.91 -17.16
N GLY A 204 5.20 16.40 -18.16
CA GLY A 204 5.99 17.61 -18.05
C GLY A 204 5.63 18.73 -19.01
N ALA A 205 4.79 18.51 -20.02
CA ALA A 205 4.52 19.47 -21.09
C ALA A 205 4.10 20.84 -20.59
N ALA A 206 3.12 20.91 -19.69
CA ALA A 206 2.64 22.15 -19.15
C ALA A 206 3.68 22.87 -18.26
N GLY A 207 4.51 22.12 -17.52
CA GLY A 207 5.56 22.67 -16.66
C GLY A 207 6.73 23.29 -17.43
N ALA A 208 7.01 22.82 -18.66
CA ALA A 208 8.11 23.32 -19.49
C ALA A 208 7.86 24.73 -20.07
N ALA A 209 6.60 25.18 -20.11
CA ALA A 209 6.22 26.46 -20.70
C ALA A 209 6.90 27.67 -20.05
N ALA A 210 7.04 27.69 -18.71
CA ALA A 210 7.65 28.79 -17.99
C ALA A 210 9.14 28.94 -18.32
N GLY A 211 9.88 27.81 -18.41
CA GLY A 211 11.29 27.80 -18.78
C GLY A 211 11.53 28.34 -20.19
N ALA A 212 10.68 27.95 -21.15
CA ALA A 212 10.75 28.47 -22.51
C ALA A 212 10.45 29.99 -22.57
N ALA A 213 9.45 30.45 -21.81
CA ALA A 213 9.13 31.88 -21.73
C ALA A 213 10.23 32.71 -21.06
N ALA A 214 10.90 32.16 -20.04
CA ALA A 214 12.00 32.82 -19.33
C ALA A 214 13.21 33.06 -20.25
N SER A 215 13.46 32.21 -21.23
CA SER A 215 14.47 32.39 -22.26
C SER A 215 14.03 33.33 -23.41
N GLY A 216 12.88 33.99 -23.30
CA GLY A 216 12.30 34.85 -24.34
C GLY A 216 11.61 34.11 -25.47
N ALA A 217 11.53 32.78 -25.41
CA ALA A 217 10.96 31.94 -26.44
C ALA A 217 9.46 31.73 -26.25
N HIS A 218 8.64 32.77 -26.45
CA HIS A 218 7.20 32.74 -26.20
C HIS A 218 6.42 31.77 -27.12
N LEU A 219 6.89 31.57 -28.36
CA LEU A 219 6.29 30.60 -29.27
C LEU A 219 6.48 29.15 -28.78
N PRO A 220 7.68 28.70 -28.43
CA PRO A 220 7.86 27.41 -27.76
C PRO A 220 7.07 27.27 -26.46
N ALA A 221 6.95 28.31 -25.64
CA ALA A 221 6.12 28.30 -24.45
C ALA A 221 4.64 28.01 -24.76
N ALA A 222 4.09 28.69 -25.80
CA ALA A 222 2.74 28.44 -26.28
C ALA A 222 2.58 27.00 -26.82
N VAL A 223 3.58 26.47 -27.52
CA VAL A 223 3.57 25.08 -28.01
C VAL A 223 3.52 24.10 -26.84
N HIS A 224 4.30 24.31 -25.80
CA HIS A 224 4.27 23.44 -24.61
C HIS A 224 2.90 23.46 -23.91
N LEU A 225 2.26 24.62 -23.76
CA LEU A 225 0.90 24.69 -23.22
C LEU A 225 -0.13 24.02 -24.13
N ALA A 226 0.01 24.18 -25.45
CA ALA A 226 -0.87 23.51 -26.42
C ALA A 226 -0.73 21.98 -26.36
N VAL A 227 0.49 21.46 -26.26
CA VAL A 227 0.78 20.04 -26.04
C VAL A 227 0.20 19.56 -24.70
N GLY A 228 0.37 20.34 -23.63
CA GLY A 228 -0.23 20.05 -22.32
C GLY A 228 -1.77 20.00 -22.39
N LEU A 229 -2.40 20.93 -23.12
CA LEU A 229 -3.85 20.94 -23.34
C LEU A 229 -4.30 19.72 -24.16
N ALA A 230 -3.55 19.32 -25.18
CA ALA A 230 -3.82 18.10 -25.94
C ALA A 230 -3.76 16.85 -25.05
N TRP A 231 -2.76 16.78 -24.16
CA TRP A 231 -2.66 15.70 -23.19
C TRP A 231 -3.77 15.71 -22.14
N LEU A 232 -4.22 16.87 -21.67
CA LEU A 232 -5.41 16.99 -20.81
C LEU A 232 -6.65 16.47 -21.54
N ALA A 233 -6.84 16.87 -22.79
CA ALA A 233 -7.96 16.36 -23.61
C ALA A 233 -7.89 14.83 -23.77
N ALA A 234 -6.70 14.28 -24.00
CA ALA A 234 -6.49 12.83 -24.07
C ALA A 234 -6.78 12.13 -22.74
N ALA A 235 -6.36 12.71 -21.61
CA ALA A 235 -6.65 12.19 -20.27
C ALA A 235 -8.15 12.20 -19.96
N VAL A 236 -8.86 13.28 -20.30
CA VAL A 236 -10.33 13.38 -20.18
C VAL A 236 -11.03 12.36 -21.09
N ALA A 237 -10.55 12.17 -22.31
CA ALA A 237 -11.06 11.16 -23.23
C ALA A 237 -10.84 9.73 -22.70
N LEU A 238 -9.66 9.45 -22.14
CA LEU A 238 -9.35 8.18 -21.47
C LEU A 238 -10.29 7.94 -20.29
N TRP A 239 -10.55 8.95 -19.49
CA TRP A 239 -11.50 8.87 -18.38
C TRP A 239 -12.93 8.61 -18.86
N ALA A 240 -13.40 9.35 -19.87
CA ALA A 240 -14.72 9.14 -20.48
C ALA A 240 -14.86 7.72 -21.06
N TRP A 241 -13.82 7.21 -21.69
CA TRP A 241 -13.79 5.86 -22.24
C TRP A 241 -13.79 4.78 -21.14
N GLY A 242 -13.01 4.96 -20.07
CA GLY A 242 -13.00 4.07 -18.91
C GLY A 242 -14.37 4.01 -18.22
N LEU A 243 -15.04 5.16 -18.07
CA LEU A 243 -16.39 5.25 -17.50
C LEU A 243 -17.44 4.52 -18.36
N GLN A 244 -17.34 4.56 -19.69
CA GLN A 244 -18.26 3.81 -20.55
C GLN A 244 -18.27 2.33 -20.21
N ARG A 245 -17.09 1.75 -20.01
CA ARG A 245 -16.94 0.32 -19.74
C ARG A 245 -17.35 -0.09 -18.34
N THR A 246 -17.35 0.86 -17.39
CA THR A 246 -17.76 0.58 -16.01
C THR A 246 -19.24 0.84 -15.76
N VAL A 247 -19.85 1.72 -16.55
CA VAL A 247 -21.24 2.20 -16.40
C VAL A 247 -22.19 1.43 -17.31
N GLU A 248 -21.74 0.99 -18.49
CA GLU A 248 -22.59 0.09 -19.29
C GLU A 248 -22.84 -1.16 -18.45
N PRO A 249 -24.14 -1.50 -18.17
CA PRO A 249 -24.43 -2.80 -17.65
C PRO A 249 -23.73 -3.75 -18.62
N VAL A 250 -22.87 -4.63 -18.08
CA VAL A 250 -22.55 -5.85 -18.79
C VAL A 250 -23.93 -6.46 -19.03
N THR A 251 -24.54 -6.14 -20.17
CA THR A 251 -25.58 -6.95 -20.72
C THR A 251 -24.89 -8.30 -20.72
N GLU A 252 -25.30 -9.16 -19.80
CA GLU A 252 -24.98 -10.56 -19.84
C GLU A 252 -25.54 -11.04 -21.18
N VAL A 253 -24.84 -10.67 -22.27
CA VAL A 253 -24.93 -11.41 -23.50
C VAL A 253 -24.47 -12.78 -23.08
N GLY A 254 -25.49 -13.56 -22.65
CA GLY A 254 -25.45 -15.01 -22.58
C GLY A 254 -24.06 -15.64 -22.51
N GLY A 255 -23.16 -15.04 -21.73
CA GLY A 255 -22.11 -15.77 -21.08
C GLY A 255 -22.85 -16.69 -20.16
N ARG A 256 -23.47 -17.76 -20.73
CA ARG A 256 -23.58 -19.02 -20.02
C ARG A 256 -22.31 -19.05 -19.16
N ARG A 257 -22.43 -18.71 -17.85
CA ARG A 257 -21.68 -19.51 -16.92
C ARG A 257 -21.93 -20.90 -17.50
N ARG A 258 -20.98 -21.38 -18.25
CA ARG A 258 -20.67 -22.78 -18.22
C ARG A 258 -20.40 -22.98 -16.73
N ALA A 259 -21.45 -23.14 -15.94
CA ALA A 259 -21.44 -24.22 -14.99
C ALA A 259 -20.97 -25.35 -15.88
N SER A 260 -19.66 -25.52 -15.95
CA SER A 260 -19.03 -26.68 -16.45
C SER A 260 -19.76 -27.77 -15.68
N SER A 261 -20.72 -28.40 -16.37
CA SER A 261 -21.40 -29.59 -15.87
C SER A 261 -20.41 -30.74 -15.70
N GLY A 262 -19.12 -30.44 -15.77
CA GLY A 262 -18.00 -31.33 -15.48
C GLY A 262 -17.29 -31.04 -14.15
N ASP A 263 -17.60 -29.92 -13.43
CA ASP A 263 -16.86 -29.55 -12.21
C ASP A 263 -17.70 -29.63 -10.92
N ALA A 264 -18.89 -30.25 -10.97
CA ALA A 264 -19.58 -30.69 -9.74
C ALA A 264 -18.68 -31.59 -8.88
N THR A 265 -17.78 -32.36 -9.51
CA THR A 265 -16.78 -33.19 -8.83
C THR A 265 -15.61 -32.41 -8.23
N ALA A 266 -15.37 -31.15 -8.66
CA ALA A 266 -14.33 -30.30 -8.06
C ALA A 266 -14.80 -29.69 -6.72
N GLN A 267 -16.11 -29.57 -6.52
CA GLN A 267 -16.71 -29.06 -5.29
C GLN A 267 -16.75 -30.08 -4.16
N GLU A 268 -16.64 -31.35 -4.50
CA GLU A 268 -16.64 -32.49 -3.55
C GLU A 268 -15.23 -32.94 -3.14
N ARG A 269 -14.17 -32.31 -3.65
CA ARG A 269 -12.83 -32.68 -3.19
C ARG A 269 -12.66 -32.32 -1.72
N PRO A 270 -12.40 -33.30 -0.84
CA PRO A 270 -12.26 -33.05 0.58
C PRO A 270 -11.16 -32.03 0.82
N LEU A 271 -11.38 -31.10 1.77
CA LEU A 271 -10.37 -30.17 2.21
C LEU A 271 -9.12 -30.93 2.64
N ARG A 272 -7.97 -30.59 2.04
CA ARG A 272 -6.68 -31.24 2.32
C ARG A 272 -5.75 -30.23 2.98
N TRP A 273 -5.22 -30.60 4.14
CA TRP A 273 -4.17 -29.86 4.83
C TRP A 273 -2.84 -30.61 4.70
N ILE A 274 -1.82 -29.92 4.18
CA ILE A 274 -0.52 -30.54 3.85
C ILE A 274 -0.70 -31.84 3.02
N GLY A 275 -1.62 -31.80 2.03
CA GLY A 275 -1.91 -32.92 1.14
C GLY A 275 -2.74 -34.07 1.72
N ARG A 276 -3.08 -34.05 3.04
CA ARG A 276 -3.89 -35.07 3.72
C ARG A 276 -5.33 -34.59 3.94
N PRO A 277 -6.32 -35.48 3.95
CA PRO A 277 -7.70 -35.11 4.28
C PRO A 277 -7.78 -34.46 5.68
N ALA A 278 -8.60 -33.42 5.82
CA ALA A 278 -8.85 -32.81 7.10
C ALA A 278 -9.72 -33.73 7.98
N THR A 279 -9.23 -34.06 9.17
CA THR A 279 -9.87 -35.04 10.08
C THR A 279 -10.57 -34.41 11.29
N GLY A 280 -10.46 -33.07 11.46
CA GLY A 280 -11.05 -32.37 12.59
C GLY A 280 -11.15 -30.86 12.33
N PRO A 281 -11.78 -30.10 13.26
CA PRO A 281 -12.04 -28.67 13.06
C PRO A 281 -10.75 -27.86 12.83
N VAL A 282 -9.70 -28.14 13.60
CA VAL A 282 -8.38 -27.46 13.46
C VAL A 282 -7.80 -27.66 12.05
N THR A 283 -7.76 -28.93 11.59
CA THR A 283 -7.18 -29.25 10.27
C THR A 283 -8.07 -28.79 9.11
N ALA A 284 -9.39 -28.75 9.29
CA ALA A 284 -10.31 -28.22 8.29
C ALA A 284 -10.13 -26.71 8.12
N ILE A 285 -10.00 -25.97 9.23
CA ILE A 285 -9.76 -24.53 9.22
C ILE A 285 -8.36 -24.24 8.66
N ALA A 286 -7.34 -25.01 9.06
CA ALA A 286 -5.98 -24.88 8.54
C ALA A 286 -5.93 -25.12 7.01
N ALA A 287 -6.62 -26.15 6.51
CA ALA A 287 -6.71 -26.45 5.09
C ALA A 287 -7.40 -25.32 4.31
N ARG A 288 -8.46 -24.73 4.87
CA ARG A 288 -9.14 -23.58 4.28
C ARG A 288 -8.23 -22.35 4.24
N CYS A 289 -7.60 -21.99 5.35
CA CYS A 289 -6.66 -20.86 5.43
C CYS A 289 -5.47 -21.06 4.50
N GLN A 290 -4.89 -22.26 4.43
CA GLN A 290 -3.83 -22.60 3.48
C GLN A 290 -4.26 -22.34 2.03
N ARG A 291 -5.49 -22.74 1.66
CA ARG A 291 -6.02 -22.48 0.32
C ARG A 291 -6.14 -20.97 0.05
N TYR A 292 -6.55 -20.15 1.03
CA TYR A 292 -6.70 -18.71 0.86
C TYR A 292 -5.38 -18.02 0.51
N TRP A 293 -4.25 -18.48 1.04
CA TRP A 293 -2.93 -17.94 0.70
C TRP A 293 -2.61 -17.99 -0.80
N PHE A 294 -3.20 -18.92 -1.54
CA PHE A 294 -2.98 -19.08 -2.98
C PHE A 294 -4.16 -18.60 -3.85
N THR A 295 -5.35 -18.49 -3.28
CA THR A 295 -6.56 -18.20 -4.06
C THR A 295 -7.19 -16.86 -3.76
N ASP A 296 -6.87 -16.25 -2.61
CA ASP A 296 -7.39 -14.94 -2.21
C ASP A 296 -6.30 -13.87 -2.33
N PRO A 297 -6.48 -12.85 -3.20
CA PRO A 297 -5.48 -11.81 -3.42
C PRO A 297 -5.12 -11.04 -2.15
N ARG A 298 -5.99 -10.98 -1.14
CA ARG A 298 -5.75 -10.30 0.14
C ARG A 298 -4.65 -11.00 0.96
N TYR A 299 -4.53 -12.32 0.84
CA TYR A 299 -3.44 -13.10 1.45
C TYR A 299 -2.22 -13.17 0.55
N SER A 300 -2.41 -13.41 -0.76
CA SER A 300 -1.29 -13.54 -1.70
C SER A 300 -0.49 -12.24 -1.84
N ALA A 301 -1.08 -11.07 -1.63
CA ALA A 301 -0.36 -9.80 -1.56
C ALA A 301 0.78 -9.82 -0.51
N THR A 302 0.56 -10.49 0.64
CA THR A 302 1.61 -10.66 1.65
C THR A 302 2.79 -11.47 1.13
N LEU A 303 2.55 -12.49 0.30
CA LEU A 303 3.64 -13.32 -0.29
C LEU A 303 4.50 -12.52 -1.28
N VAL A 304 3.94 -11.50 -1.91
CA VAL A 304 4.70 -10.62 -2.84
C VAL A 304 5.62 -9.67 -2.08
N VAL A 305 5.23 -9.25 -0.88
CA VAL A 305 6.06 -8.35 -0.05
C VAL A 305 7.35 -9.04 0.44
N VAL A 306 7.32 -10.37 0.62
CA VAL A 306 8.49 -11.14 1.10
C VAL A 306 9.72 -11.02 0.19
N PRO A 307 9.67 -11.33 -1.12
CA PRO A 307 10.83 -11.15 -1.99
C PRO A 307 11.22 -9.66 -2.15
N LEU A 308 10.27 -8.75 -2.01
CA LEU A 308 10.55 -7.32 -2.05
C LEU A 308 11.43 -6.88 -0.88
N PHE A 309 11.23 -7.40 0.33
CA PHE A 309 12.14 -7.15 1.45
C PHE A 309 13.57 -7.62 1.15
N ALA A 310 13.73 -8.78 0.51
CA ALA A 310 15.05 -9.26 0.12
C ALA A 310 15.75 -8.28 -0.83
N VAL A 311 15.02 -7.76 -1.83
CA VAL A 311 15.55 -6.76 -2.78
C VAL A 311 15.91 -5.46 -2.06
N ILE A 312 15.04 -4.95 -1.19
CA ILE A 312 15.27 -3.70 -0.45
C ILE A 312 16.48 -3.85 0.49
N LEU A 313 16.54 -4.92 1.26
CA LEU A 313 17.64 -5.14 2.22
C LEU A 313 18.96 -5.41 1.52
N TRP A 314 18.94 -6.16 0.41
CA TRP A 314 20.14 -6.34 -0.44
C TRP A 314 20.64 -5.00 -0.96
N PHE A 315 19.74 -4.17 -1.45
CA PHE A 315 20.09 -2.86 -1.97
C PHE A 315 20.62 -1.90 -0.89
N LEU A 316 20.03 -1.90 0.32
CA LEU A 316 20.52 -1.14 1.47
C LEU A 316 21.88 -1.66 1.95
N GLY A 317 22.06 -2.99 1.95
CA GLY A 317 23.29 -3.63 2.40
C GLY A 317 24.45 -3.54 1.39
N SER A 318 24.14 -3.47 0.07
CA SER A 318 25.17 -3.37 -0.98
C SER A 318 25.92 -2.02 -1.00
N ARG A 319 25.48 -1.06 -0.20
CA ARG A 319 26.08 0.27 -0.07
C ARG A 319 27.11 0.41 1.03
N GLY A 320 27.39 -0.67 1.71
CA GLY A 320 28.25 -0.63 2.87
C GLY A 320 29.68 -0.22 2.56
N ASP A 321 29.95 1.07 2.66
CA ASP A 321 30.96 1.51 3.62
C ASP A 321 30.39 1.38 5.04
N VAL A 322 29.80 0.21 5.34
CA VAL A 322 29.56 -0.28 6.69
C VAL A 322 30.93 -0.74 7.26
N GLY A 323 31.96 0.05 6.95
CA GLY A 323 33.35 -0.27 7.24
C GLY A 323 33.88 0.35 8.52
N SER A 324 33.04 0.91 9.39
CA SER A 324 33.57 1.53 10.61
C SER A 324 32.85 1.18 11.89
N GLY A 325 32.02 0.12 11.92
CA GLY A 325 31.37 -0.32 13.16
C GLY A 325 30.88 -1.77 13.10
N PRO A 326 30.61 -2.41 14.25
CA PRO A 326 30.13 -3.79 14.34
C PRO A 326 28.65 -3.92 13.98
N LEU A 327 28.21 -3.30 12.89
CA LEU A 327 26.83 -3.38 12.45
C LEU A 327 26.60 -4.69 11.68
N ILE A 328 25.65 -5.47 12.14
CA ILE A 328 25.18 -6.64 11.42
C ILE A 328 24.68 -6.17 10.04
N PRO A 329 25.06 -6.85 8.94
CA PRO A 329 24.55 -6.52 7.61
C PRO A 329 23.02 -6.46 7.60
N THR A 330 22.46 -5.41 6.98
CA THR A 330 21.00 -5.17 6.95
C THR A 330 20.21 -6.36 6.41
N MET A 331 20.84 -7.17 5.53
CA MET A 331 20.22 -8.38 4.99
C MET A 331 19.88 -9.41 6.10
N LEU A 332 20.59 -9.42 7.23
CA LEU A 332 20.27 -10.32 8.36
C LEU A 332 18.93 -10.00 9.03
N LEU A 333 18.35 -8.83 8.75
CA LEU A 333 16.98 -8.48 9.16
C LEU A 333 15.90 -9.19 8.32
N LEU A 334 16.27 -9.86 7.21
CA LEU A 334 15.29 -10.48 6.30
C LEU A 334 14.40 -11.49 7.00
N GLY A 335 14.98 -12.39 7.79
CA GLY A 335 14.23 -13.38 8.56
C GLY A 335 13.20 -12.75 9.52
N PRO A 336 13.62 -11.82 10.42
CA PRO A 336 12.70 -11.10 11.31
C PRO A 336 11.61 -10.30 10.57
N MET A 337 11.91 -9.66 9.44
CA MET A 337 10.91 -8.90 8.66
C MET A 337 9.88 -9.82 8.00
N ILE A 338 10.30 -10.94 7.43
CA ILE A 338 9.39 -11.97 6.92
C ILE A 338 8.51 -12.50 8.05
N ALA A 339 9.11 -12.82 9.18
CA ALA A 339 8.44 -13.32 10.38
C ALA A 339 7.35 -12.35 10.87
N TRP A 340 7.67 -11.07 10.96
CA TRP A 340 6.72 -10.03 11.36
C TRP A 340 5.56 -9.93 10.38
N THR A 341 5.85 -9.89 9.08
CA THR A 341 4.84 -9.79 8.01
C THR A 341 3.89 -10.98 8.00
N MET A 342 4.42 -12.20 8.10
CA MET A 342 3.61 -13.42 8.15
C MET A 342 2.75 -13.48 9.42
N GLY A 343 3.30 -13.08 10.56
CA GLY A 343 2.58 -13.04 11.83
C GLY A 343 1.42 -12.04 11.83
N VAL A 344 1.65 -10.82 11.34
CA VAL A 344 0.61 -9.77 11.26
C VAL A 344 -0.53 -10.17 10.33
N ALA A 345 -0.29 -10.95 9.28
CA ALA A 345 -1.32 -11.38 8.35
C ALA A 345 -2.49 -12.11 9.02
N VAL A 346 -2.26 -12.78 10.16
CA VAL A 346 -3.31 -13.45 10.96
C VAL A 346 -4.26 -12.46 11.63
N SER A 347 -3.88 -11.19 11.77
CA SER A 347 -4.69 -10.18 12.48
C SER A 347 -6.02 -9.85 11.80
N ALA A 348 -6.15 -10.07 10.50
CA ALA A 348 -7.34 -9.81 9.70
C ALA A 348 -8.19 -11.06 9.40
N ASP A 349 -7.77 -12.23 9.82
CA ASP A 349 -8.33 -13.52 9.40
C ASP A 349 -9.84 -13.67 9.61
N ILE A 350 -10.37 -13.24 10.77
CA ILE A 350 -11.83 -13.28 11.03
C ILE A 350 -12.54 -12.28 10.11
N ALA A 351 -12.00 -11.09 9.96
CA ALA A 351 -12.59 -10.06 9.11
C ALA A 351 -12.62 -10.51 7.63
N TYR A 352 -11.61 -11.22 7.16
CA TYR A 352 -11.56 -11.77 5.79
C TYR A 352 -12.58 -12.87 5.53
N ASP A 353 -13.04 -13.59 6.56
CA ASP A 353 -14.10 -14.58 6.41
C ASP A 353 -15.47 -13.95 6.09
N HIS A 354 -15.70 -12.67 6.46
CA HIS A 354 -16.99 -12.02 6.27
C HIS A 354 -18.18 -12.92 6.72
N THR A 355 -19.18 -13.08 5.85
CA THR A 355 -20.36 -13.93 6.11
C THR A 355 -20.00 -15.41 6.25
N ALA A 356 -18.88 -15.89 5.71
CA ALA A 356 -18.46 -17.29 5.85
C ALA A 356 -18.10 -17.66 7.31
N PHE A 357 -17.82 -16.68 8.18
CA PHE A 357 -17.63 -16.91 9.62
C PHE A 357 -18.89 -17.50 10.29
N HIS A 358 -20.08 -17.32 9.69
CA HIS A 358 -21.31 -17.95 10.13
C HIS A 358 -21.18 -19.48 10.29
N HIS A 359 -20.46 -20.15 9.38
CA HIS A 359 -20.26 -21.60 9.44
C HIS A 359 -19.50 -22.05 10.69
N HIS A 360 -18.59 -21.24 11.23
CA HIS A 360 -17.91 -21.57 12.50
C HIS A 360 -18.86 -21.46 13.68
N VAL A 361 -19.72 -20.43 13.68
CA VAL A 361 -20.70 -20.20 14.74
C VAL A 361 -21.75 -21.32 14.76
N THR A 362 -22.31 -21.67 13.60
CA THR A 362 -23.35 -22.71 13.47
C THR A 362 -22.82 -24.11 13.73
N ALA A 363 -21.56 -24.38 13.37
CA ALA A 363 -20.92 -25.67 13.65
C ALA A 363 -20.43 -25.81 15.11
N GLY A 364 -20.58 -24.78 15.94
CA GLY A 364 -20.14 -24.81 17.33
C GLY A 364 -18.64 -25.02 17.52
N VAL A 365 -17.82 -24.48 16.58
CA VAL A 365 -16.35 -24.61 16.63
C VAL A 365 -15.81 -23.92 17.88
N ARG A 366 -15.01 -24.64 18.67
CA ARG A 366 -14.34 -24.05 19.84
C ARG A 366 -13.38 -22.94 19.39
N GLY A 367 -13.37 -21.82 20.11
CA GLY A 367 -12.51 -20.70 19.76
C GLY A 367 -11.02 -21.07 19.73
N ALA A 368 -10.56 -21.97 20.60
CA ALA A 368 -9.19 -22.46 20.56
C ALA A 368 -8.88 -23.23 19.26
N ASP A 369 -9.82 -24.06 18.77
CA ASP A 369 -9.65 -24.81 17.52
C ASP A 369 -9.63 -23.88 16.32
N ASP A 370 -10.47 -22.84 16.33
CA ASP A 370 -10.44 -21.80 15.30
C ASP A 370 -9.09 -21.07 15.27
N ARG A 371 -8.58 -20.65 16.41
CA ARG A 371 -7.29 -19.96 16.50
C ARG A 371 -6.14 -20.85 16.05
N TRP A 372 -6.06 -22.08 16.53
CA TRP A 372 -5.02 -23.03 16.09
C TRP A 372 -5.12 -23.35 14.61
N GLY A 373 -6.30 -23.53 14.07
CA GLY A 373 -6.49 -23.77 12.63
C GLY A 373 -5.92 -22.64 11.78
N ARG A 374 -6.14 -21.38 12.17
CA ARG A 374 -5.60 -20.21 11.44
C ARG A 374 -4.08 -20.10 11.56
N VAL A 375 -3.56 -20.27 12.78
CA VAL A 375 -2.11 -20.27 13.03
C VAL A 375 -1.42 -21.35 12.21
N LEU A 376 -1.94 -22.58 12.20
CA LEU A 376 -1.36 -23.68 11.43
C LEU A 376 -1.48 -23.47 9.92
N GLY A 377 -2.60 -22.89 9.45
CA GLY A 377 -2.76 -22.54 8.04
C GLY A 377 -1.72 -21.53 7.56
N MET A 378 -1.39 -20.51 8.36
CA MET A 378 -0.30 -19.58 8.10
C MET A 378 1.07 -20.24 8.23
N ALA A 379 1.28 -21.07 9.26
CA ALA A 379 2.59 -21.66 9.58
C ALA A 379 3.16 -22.52 8.45
N VAL A 380 2.30 -23.16 7.63
CA VAL A 380 2.72 -23.94 6.45
C VAL A 380 3.58 -23.13 5.48
N LEU A 381 3.30 -21.84 5.33
CA LEU A 381 4.07 -20.92 4.47
C LEU A 381 5.00 -20.03 5.30
N GLY A 382 4.50 -19.51 6.42
CA GLY A 382 5.21 -18.53 7.24
C GLY A 382 6.47 -19.08 7.89
N VAL A 383 6.43 -20.31 8.41
CA VAL A 383 7.62 -20.94 9.03
C VAL A 383 8.72 -21.20 8.00
N PRO A 384 8.46 -21.90 6.86
CA PRO A 384 9.49 -22.09 5.85
C PRO A 384 10.03 -20.79 5.28
N ALA A 385 9.17 -19.80 4.99
CA ALA A 385 9.61 -18.50 4.47
C ALA A 385 10.53 -17.76 5.48
N THR A 386 10.17 -17.77 6.76
CA THR A 386 10.97 -17.16 7.83
C THR A 386 12.33 -17.86 7.97
N LEU A 387 12.34 -19.19 7.98
CA LEU A 387 13.59 -19.96 8.10
C LEU A 387 14.48 -19.78 6.86
N LEU A 388 13.90 -19.80 5.66
CA LEU A 388 14.63 -19.53 4.42
C LEU A 388 15.21 -18.12 4.40
N GLY A 389 14.46 -17.11 4.87
CA GLY A 389 14.97 -15.75 5.00
C GLY A 389 16.11 -15.63 6.02
N ALA A 390 15.97 -16.28 7.17
CA ALA A 390 16.97 -16.25 8.24
C ALA A 390 18.25 -17.00 7.83
N VAL A 391 18.13 -18.25 7.41
CA VAL A 391 19.29 -19.07 7.01
C VAL A 391 19.88 -18.55 5.69
N GLY A 392 19.05 -18.18 4.74
CA GLY A 392 19.48 -17.67 3.44
C GLY A 392 20.30 -16.37 3.56
N SER A 393 19.89 -15.45 4.44
CA SER A 393 20.65 -14.21 4.69
C SER A 393 22.02 -14.47 5.34
N VAL A 394 22.08 -15.38 6.30
CA VAL A 394 23.35 -15.81 6.94
C VAL A 394 24.27 -16.48 5.93
N ALA A 395 23.73 -17.41 5.13
CA ALA A 395 24.48 -18.12 4.09
C ALA A 395 24.99 -17.17 3.00
N PHE A 396 24.19 -16.18 2.60
CA PHE A 396 24.57 -15.20 1.59
C PHE A 396 25.84 -14.41 1.96
N TYR A 397 25.97 -14.05 3.24
CA TYR A 397 27.16 -13.34 3.75
C TYR A 397 28.24 -14.28 4.31
N GLY A 398 28.01 -15.58 4.39
CA GLY A 398 28.93 -16.53 5.04
C GLY A 398 29.07 -16.33 6.55
N MET A 399 28.14 -15.63 7.21
CA MET A 399 28.21 -15.20 8.61
C MET A 399 27.54 -16.21 9.56
N TRP A 400 27.99 -17.46 9.54
CA TRP A 400 27.38 -18.57 10.28
C TRP A 400 27.39 -18.39 11.80
N ASP A 401 28.33 -17.63 12.34
CA ASP A 401 28.42 -17.30 13.76
C ASP A 401 27.20 -16.51 14.26
N HIS A 402 26.48 -15.85 13.34
CA HIS A 402 25.28 -15.07 13.65
C HIS A 402 23.98 -15.89 13.52
N LEU A 403 24.06 -17.16 13.12
CA LEU A 403 22.87 -17.98 12.85
C LEU A 403 21.92 -18.06 14.05
N ALA A 404 22.48 -18.26 15.25
CA ALA A 404 21.68 -18.42 16.46
C ALA A 404 20.86 -17.15 16.78
N VAL A 405 21.48 -15.97 16.69
CA VAL A 405 20.78 -14.70 16.94
C VAL A 405 19.73 -14.41 15.89
N VAL A 406 20.02 -14.65 14.59
CA VAL A 406 19.08 -14.41 13.48
C VAL A 406 17.88 -15.37 13.55
N LEU A 407 18.12 -16.65 13.85
CA LEU A 407 17.05 -17.63 14.06
C LEU A 407 16.19 -17.28 15.28
N GLY A 408 16.83 -16.93 16.41
CA GLY A 408 16.13 -16.54 17.63
C GLY A 408 15.24 -15.31 17.41
N ALA A 409 15.79 -14.29 16.76
CA ALA A 409 15.03 -13.09 16.39
C ALA A 409 13.88 -13.41 15.44
N SER A 410 14.11 -14.24 14.41
CA SER A 410 13.11 -14.56 13.39
C SER A 410 11.97 -15.42 13.93
N VAL A 411 12.29 -16.57 14.54
CA VAL A 411 11.29 -17.50 15.07
C VAL A 411 10.54 -16.89 16.24
N GLY A 412 11.24 -16.16 17.10
CA GLY A 412 10.64 -15.46 18.23
C GLY A 412 9.68 -14.37 17.77
N THR A 413 10.05 -13.57 16.78
CA THR A 413 9.17 -12.54 16.18
C THR A 413 7.94 -13.17 15.54
N LEU A 414 8.11 -14.25 14.75
CA LEU A 414 6.98 -14.96 14.14
C LEU A 414 5.98 -15.42 15.21
N ALA A 415 6.46 -16.07 16.26
CA ALA A 415 5.63 -16.60 17.32
C ALA A 415 4.94 -15.48 18.14
N CYS A 416 5.69 -14.43 18.54
CA CYS A 416 5.15 -13.28 19.27
C CYS A 416 4.04 -12.58 18.47
N VAL A 417 4.33 -12.23 17.23
CA VAL A 417 3.41 -11.45 16.40
C VAL A 417 2.18 -12.28 16.01
N THR A 418 2.35 -13.56 15.71
CA THR A 418 1.24 -14.48 15.44
C THR A 418 0.34 -14.65 16.68
N GLY A 419 0.91 -14.81 17.86
CA GLY A 419 0.15 -14.91 19.12
C GLY A 419 -0.66 -13.65 19.41
N MET A 420 -0.04 -12.49 19.29
CA MET A 420 -0.70 -11.18 19.39
C MET A 420 -1.82 -11.03 18.35
N ALA A 421 -1.52 -11.31 17.08
CA ALA A 421 -2.47 -11.21 15.98
C ALA A 421 -3.66 -12.15 16.16
N SER A 422 -3.45 -13.35 16.68
CA SER A 422 -4.50 -14.31 17.03
C SER A 422 -5.47 -13.75 18.08
N LEU A 423 -4.97 -13.06 19.11
CA LEU A 423 -5.81 -12.40 20.11
C LEU A 423 -6.54 -11.18 19.53
N LEU A 424 -5.82 -10.31 18.81
CA LEU A 424 -6.38 -9.07 18.27
C LEU A 424 -7.46 -9.33 17.22
N SER A 425 -7.27 -10.32 16.35
CA SER A 425 -8.27 -10.70 15.34
C SER A 425 -9.59 -11.19 15.94
N ALA A 426 -9.56 -11.77 17.16
CA ALA A 426 -10.75 -12.18 17.88
C ALA A 426 -11.43 -11.00 18.59
N ARG A 427 -10.65 -10.03 19.10
CA ARG A 427 -11.16 -8.95 19.98
C ARG A 427 -11.43 -7.65 19.23
N LEU A 428 -10.59 -7.29 18.28
CA LEU A 428 -10.60 -6.01 17.60
C LEU A 428 -10.83 -6.20 16.09
N VAL A 429 -11.98 -6.76 15.74
CA VAL A 429 -12.35 -6.93 14.33
C VAL A 429 -12.54 -5.57 13.67
N TYR A 430 -11.91 -5.35 12.53
CA TYR A 430 -11.97 -4.12 11.75
C TYR A 430 -12.38 -4.41 10.30
N ALA A 431 -12.91 -3.38 9.63
CA ALA A 431 -13.36 -3.53 8.25
C ALA A 431 -12.20 -3.78 7.30
N VAL A 432 -12.36 -4.76 6.44
CA VAL A 432 -11.40 -5.19 5.42
C VAL A 432 -12.07 -5.19 4.04
N PRO A 433 -11.30 -5.15 2.93
CA PRO A 433 -11.86 -5.28 1.59
C PRO A 433 -12.72 -6.54 1.45
N LYS A 434 -13.84 -6.42 0.72
CA LYS A 434 -14.74 -7.56 0.49
C LYS A 434 -14.07 -8.63 -0.39
N PRO A 435 -14.55 -9.88 -0.32
CA PRO A 435 -14.08 -10.90 -1.24
C PRO A 435 -14.28 -10.45 -2.69
N GLY A 436 -13.20 -10.38 -3.45
CA GLY A 436 -13.23 -9.92 -4.84
C GLY A 436 -12.79 -8.47 -5.04
N ASP A 437 -12.68 -7.65 -3.99
CA ASP A 437 -12.11 -6.29 -4.08
C ASP A 437 -10.57 -6.33 -4.13
N SER A 438 -9.96 -5.19 -4.50
CA SER A 438 -8.51 -5.03 -4.42
C SER A 438 -8.04 -5.21 -2.97
N PRO A 439 -6.89 -5.87 -2.72
CA PRO A 439 -6.30 -5.99 -1.38
C PRO A 439 -6.06 -4.65 -0.69
N PHE A 440 -5.88 -3.59 -1.48
CA PHE A 440 -5.61 -2.22 -1.03
C PHE A 440 -6.86 -1.33 -1.01
N ALA A 441 -8.04 -1.87 -1.35
CA ALA A 441 -9.27 -1.11 -1.28
C ALA A 441 -9.60 -0.74 0.16
N THR A 442 -9.93 0.53 0.42
CA THR A 442 -10.37 0.97 1.73
C THR A 442 -11.89 0.81 1.84
N PRO A 443 -12.41 0.02 2.80
CA PRO A 443 -13.84 -0.13 3.00
C PRO A 443 -14.49 1.22 3.35
N GLN A 444 -15.63 1.51 2.74
CA GLN A 444 -16.35 2.75 2.99
C GLN A 444 -16.81 2.86 4.45
N GLY A 445 -16.54 3.99 5.09
CA GLY A 445 -16.98 4.30 6.45
C GLY A 445 -16.16 3.71 7.60
N ALA A 446 -15.12 2.93 7.31
CA ALA A 446 -14.31 2.24 8.33
C ALA A 446 -12.96 2.91 8.65
N GLY A 447 -12.59 3.98 7.94
CA GLY A 447 -11.23 4.52 7.87
C GLY A 447 -10.52 4.67 9.23
N MET A 448 -11.11 5.39 10.18
CA MET A 448 -10.42 5.72 11.44
C MET A 448 -10.26 4.53 12.38
N ARG A 449 -11.33 3.72 12.57
CA ARG A 449 -11.26 2.53 13.44
C ARG A 449 -10.21 1.55 12.92
N THR A 450 -10.17 1.34 11.61
CA THR A 450 -9.18 0.47 10.96
C THR A 450 -7.76 0.98 11.18
N VAL A 451 -7.51 2.27 10.96
CA VAL A 451 -6.20 2.90 11.18
C VAL A 451 -5.77 2.77 12.65
N LEU A 452 -6.67 3.07 13.60
CA LEU A 452 -6.35 2.96 15.03
C LEU A 452 -6.02 1.53 15.44
N VAL A 453 -6.79 0.54 14.95
CA VAL A 453 -6.52 -0.87 15.25
C VAL A 453 -5.20 -1.32 14.63
N GLN A 454 -4.90 -0.90 13.40
CA GLN A 454 -3.62 -1.20 12.74
C GLN A 454 -2.43 -0.54 13.45
N MET A 455 -2.56 0.74 13.85
CA MET A 455 -1.52 1.44 14.63
C MET A 455 -1.32 0.78 16.00
N ALA A 456 -2.40 0.44 16.70
CA ALA A 456 -2.32 -0.29 17.96
C ALA A 456 -1.66 -1.68 17.78
N SER A 457 -1.98 -2.39 16.69
CA SER A 457 -1.36 -3.66 16.36
C SER A 457 0.14 -3.52 16.08
N LEU A 458 0.54 -2.47 15.36
CA LEU A 458 1.94 -2.14 15.10
C LEU A 458 2.69 -1.87 16.41
N LEU A 459 2.19 -0.95 17.24
CA LEU A 459 2.80 -0.60 18.52
C LEU A 459 2.89 -1.80 19.46
N LEU A 460 1.82 -2.60 19.54
CA LEU A 460 1.80 -3.79 20.39
C LEU A 460 2.76 -4.87 19.86
N SER A 461 2.93 -5.00 18.54
CA SER A 461 3.91 -5.93 17.96
C SER A 461 5.34 -5.54 18.33
N LEU A 462 5.67 -4.24 18.33
CA LEU A 462 6.96 -3.73 18.78
C LEU A 462 7.17 -3.98 20.27
N LEU A 463 6.16 -3.70 21.12
CA LEU A 463 6.25 -3.92 22.56
C LEU A 463 6.44 -5.39 22.93
N ILE A 464 5.71 -6.30 22.29
CA ILE A 464 5.74 -7.73 22.63
C ILE A 464 7.03 -8.40 22.16
N THR A 465 7.70 -7.83 21.15
CA THR A 465 9.01 -8.30 20.67
C THR A 465 10.19 -7.66 21.41
N LEU A 466 9.95 -6.69 22.31
CA LEU A 466 11.01 -6.00 23.06
C LEU A 466 12.03 -6.94 23.76
N PRO A 467 11.65 -8.04 24.44
CA PRO A 467 12.63 -8.93 25.07
C PRO A 467 13.60 -9.53 24.06
N ILE A 468 13.10 -9.90 22.86
CA ILE A 468 13.92 -10.45 21.77
C ILE A 468 14.82 -9.35 21.20
N THR A 469 14.26 -8.17 20.94
CA THR A 469 15.01 -7.00 20.44
C THR A 469 16.11 -6.59 21.43
N ALA A 470 15.82 -6.61 22.74
CA ALA A 470 16.81 -6.33 23.77
C ALA A 470 17.97 -7.34 23.76
N CYS A 471 17.69 -8.64 23.55
CA CYS A 471 18.74 -9.65 23.41
C CYS A 471 19.57 -9.43 22.13
N VAL A 472 18.95 -9.05 21.01
CA VAL A 472 19.67 -8.69 19.78
C VAL A 472 20.55 -7.46 20.00
N VAL A 473 20.04 -6.43 20.67
CA VAL A 473 20.84 -5.23 21.02
C VAL A 473 21.99 -5.59 21.96
N ALA A 474 21.75 -6.41 22.98
CA ALA A 474 22.80 -6.91 23.86
C ALA A 474 23.85 -7.71 23.10
N TYR A 475 23.44 -8.57 22.18
CA TYR A 475 24.35 -9.28 21.28
C TYR A 475 25.26 -8.33 20.51
N LEU A 476 24.70 -7.24 19.96
CA LEU A 476 25.45 -6.24 19.20
C LEU A 476 26.42 -5.42 20.08
N LEU A 477 25.98 -5.03 21.28
CA LEU A 477 26.76 -4.16 22.16
C LEU A 477 27.82 -4.91 22.98
N LEU A 478 27.60 -6.21 23.27
CA LEU A 478 28.45 -7.04 24.12
C LEU A 478 29.31 -8.02 23.31
N SER A 479 30.00 -7.50 22.29
CA SER A 479 31.05 -8.21 21.52
C SER A 479 30.57 -9.41 20.67
N MET A 480 29.28 -9.51 20.34
CA MET A 480 28.72 -10.52 19.42
C MET A 480 29.08 -11.98 19.81
N THR A 481 29.12 -12.30 21.13
CA THR A 481 29.49 -13.62 21.59
C THR A 481 28.46 -14.70 21.31
N ALA A 482 28.91 -15.95 21.13
CA ALA A 482 28.03 -17.10 20.94
C ALA A 482 27.01 -17.27 22.08
N LEU A 483 27.37 -16.84 23.29
CA LEU A 483 26.48 -16.86 24.46
C LEU A 483 25.24 -16.00 24.22
N TRP A 484 25.40 -14.74 23.80
CA TRP A 484 24.28 -13.85 23.51
C TRP A 484 23.46 -14.31 22.31
N GLY A 485 24.10 -14.96 21.34
CA GLY A 485 23.37 -15.63 20.24
C GLY A 485 22.46 -16.75 20.74
N ALA A 486 22.99 -17.62 21.63
CA ALA A 486 22.22 -18.68 22.28
C ALA A 486 21.10 -18.15 23.18
N VAL A 487 21.37 -17.07 23.95
CA VAL A 487 20.37 -16.39 24.80
C VAL A 487 19.25 -15.85 23.92
N THR A 488 19.56 -15.18 22.79
CA THR A 488 18.54 -14.67 21.86
C THR A 488 17.67 -15.80 21.29
N LEU A 489 18.28 -16.93 20.93
CA LEU A 489 17.55 -18.11 20.46
C LEU A 489 16.64 -18.68 21.57
N ALA A 490 17.14 -18.84 22.78
CA ALA A 490 16.36 -19.33 23.90
C ALA A 490 15.18 -18.40 24.25
N VAL A 491 15.43 -17.09 24.33
CA VAL A 491 14.38 -16.09 24.57
C VAL A 491 13.38 -16.09 23.42
N GLY A 492 13.83 -16.14 22.17
CA GLY A 492 12.96 -16.22 21.01
C GLY A 492 12.01 -17.42 21.05
N LEU A 493 12.50 -18.59 21.40
CA LEU A 493 11.70 -19.81 21.51
C LEU A 493 10.77 -19.80 22.74
N LEU A 494 11.27 -19.46 23.92
CA LEU A 494 10.51 -19.53 25.17
C LEU A 494 9.50 -18.39 25.28
N TRP A 495 9.94 -17.16 25.09
CA TRP A 495 9.07 -15.99 25.13
C TRP A 495 8.09 -16.00 23.96
N GLY A 496 8.59 -16.20 22.73
CA GLY A 496 7.74 -16.27 21.54
C GLY A 496 6.71 -17.39 21.62
N GLY A 497 7.14 -18.60 22.02
CA GLY A 497 6.25 -19.74 22.25
C GLY A 497 5.21 -19.46 23.34
N GLY A 498 5.61 -18.86 24.46
CA GLY A 498 4.73 -18.44 25.54
C GLY A 498 3.67 -17.44 25.08
N VAL A 499 4.08 -16.40 24.33
CA VAL A 499 3.17 -15.40 23.76
C VAL A 499 2.21 -16.02 22.75
N LEU A 500 2.68 -16.93 21.90
CA LEU A 500 1.83 -17.65 20.94
C LEU A 500 0.76 -18.46 21.66
N LEU A 501 1.14 -19.26 22.65
CA LEU A 501 0.21 -20.08 23.42
C LEU A 501 -0.82 -19.24 24.18
N LEU A 502 -0.38 -18.15 24.80
CA LEU A 502 -1.27 -17.22 25.51
C LEU A 502 -2.20 -16.53 24.54
N GLY A 503 -1.71 -16.03 23.41
CA GLY A 503 -2.53 -15.35 22.40
C GLY A 503 -3.62 -16.24 21.81
N VAL A 504 -3.30 -17.49 21.48
CA VAL A 504 -4.27 -18.49 20.99
C VAL A 504 -5.30 -18.83 22.08
N ARG A 505 -4.86 -19.06 23.33
CA ARG A 505 -5.77 -19.39 24.45
C ARG A 505 -6.70 -18.23 24.80
N LEU A 506 -6.16 -17.02 24.90
CA LEU A 506 -6.96 -15.84 25.25
C LEU A 506 -7.89 -15.44 24.10
N GLY A 507 -7.40 -15.47 22.85
CA GLY A 507 -8.22 -15.23 21.66
C GLY A 507 -9.34 -16.26 21.50
N GLY A 508 -9.03 -17.55 21.75
CA GLY A 508 -10.02 -18.62 21.76
C GLY A 508 -11.10 -18.43 22.80
N ARG A 509 -10.73 -18.18 24.07
CA ARG A 509 -11.68 -17.91 25.16
C ARG A 509 -12.55 -16.68 24.90
N TRP A 510 -11.98 -15.65 24.27
CA TRP A 510 -12.75 -14.48 23.88
C TRP A 510 -13.77 -14.84 22.82
N LEU A 511 -13.36 -15.56 21.80
CA LEU A 511 -14.24 -15.97 20.71
C LEU A 511 -15.37 -16.88 21.19
N ASP A 512 -15.10 -17.81 22.11
CA ASP A 512 -16.13 -18.68 22.71
C ASP A 512 -17.26 -17.87 23.40
N ARG A 513 -16.93 -16.68 23.93
CA ARG A 513 -17.90 -15.81 24.61
C ARG A 513 -18.64 -14.85 23.67
N THR A 514 -18.02 -14.48 22.55
CA THR A 514 -18.47 -13.36 21.68
C THR A 514 -18.67 -13.76 20.22
N ALA A 515 -18.71 -15.06 19.89
CA ALA A 515 -18.77 -15.53 18.51
C ALA A 515 -19.95 -14.95 17.72
N ALA A 516 -21.14 -14.87 18.32
CA ALA A 516 -22.35 -14.32 17.69
C ALA A 516 -22.23 -12.80 17.46
N GLU A 517 -21.70 -12.05 18.43
CA GLU A 517 -21.48 -10.60 18.31
C GLU A 517 -20.39 -10.29 17.29
N THR A 518 -19.33 -11.11 17.28
CA THR A 518 -18.25 -11.02 16.30
C THR A 518 -18.79 -11.24 14.89
N TYR A 519 -19.64 -12.24 14.68
CA TYR A 519 -20.31 -12.46 13.40
C TYR A 519 -21.17 -11.26 12.98
N GLN A 520 -21.99 -10.73 13.88
CA GLN A 520 -22.80 -9.54 13.58
C GLN A 520 -21.93 -8.33 13.18
N THR A 521 -20.76 -8.19 13.81
CA THR A 521 -19.82 -7.11 13.49
C THR A 521 -19.22 -7.30 12.10
N VAL A 522 -18.77 -8.52 11.78
CA VAL A 522 -18.17 -8.86 10.47
C VAL A 522 -19.19 -8.77 9.34
N ALA A 523 -20.44 -9.17 9.58
CA ALA A 523 -21.50 -9.12 8.57
C ALA A 523 -21.95 -7.69 8.21
N ARG A 524 -21.60 -6.68 9.03
CA ARG A 524 -21.92 -5.27 8.78
C ARG A 524 -20.90 -4.58 7.84
N PHE A 525 -19.74 -5.17 7.62
CA PHE A 525 -18.72 -4.66 6.70
C PHE A 525 -19.06 -5.07 5.26
#